data_da76ca20dabadcb2cd9365a2d05498e0
#
_entry.id   da76ca20dabadcb2cd9365a2d05498e0
#
_cell.length_a   1.000
_cell.length_b   1.000
_cell.length_c   1.000
_cell.angle_alpha   90.00
_cell.angle_beta   90.00
_cell.angle_gamma   90.00
#
_symmetry.space_group_name_H-M   'P 1'
#
loop_
_entity.id
_entity.type
_entity.pdbx_description
1 polymer ?
#
loop_
_entity_poly.entity_id
_entity_poly.type
_entity_poly.pdbx_seq_one_letter_code
_entity_poly.pdbx_strand_id
1 'polypeptide(L)'
;MPRRRRVNLKAKGINAERELVHLFHKFGWSAVRIAGSGSSKYPCPDVLAGNGFRRIAVEAKLISKPRKYFSQEDVEQLYTFSKTFGCEAWIAIKFPDTSWAFFNPEDLEETASAFVASKDMIEIKALTINELLEVG
;
A
#
# COMPACT_ATOMS: atom_id res chain seq x y z
N MET A 1 24.66 1.19 24.75
CA MET A 1 24.13 0.59 24.08
C MET A 1 24.04 0.95 22.80
N PRO A 2 24.04 0.28 22.19
CA PRO A 2 24.28 0.47 20.91
C PRO A 2 23.14 1.11 20.28
N ARG A 3 23.38 1.84 19.37
CA ARG A 3 22.52 2.37 18.67
C ARG A 3 22.18 1.53 17.59
N ARG A 4 22.57 0.41 17.43
CA ARG A 4 22.29 -0.39 16.38
C ARG A 4 20.84 -0.48 16.27
N ARG A 5 20.17 -0.11 17.22
CA ARG A 5 18.83 -0.19 17.14
C ARG A 5 18.28 0.91 16.38
N ARG A 6 19.03 1.81 15.95
CA ARG A 6 18.57 2.82 15.14
C ARG A 6 18.22 2.15 13.89
N VAL A 7 17.12 1.52 13.82
CA VAL A 7 16.72 0.78 12.68
C VAL A 7 16.61 1.66 11.48
N ASN A 8 17.08 1.22 10.38
CA ASN A 8 16.95 1.96 9.14
C ASN A 8 15.54 1.76 8.63
N LEU A 9 14.64 2.65 8.98
CA LEU A 9 13.23 2.57 8.60
C LEU A 9 13.04 2.62 7.09
N LYS A 10 13.91 3.36 6.39
CA LYS A 10 13.84 3.44 4.95
C LYS A 10 14.11 2.09 4.32
N ALA A 11 15.13 1.39 4.80
CA ALA A 11 15.46 0.07 4.29
C ALA A 11 14.35 -0.94 4.56
N LYS A 12 13.71 -0.86 5.72
CA LYS A 12 12.59 -1.74 6.04
C LYS A 12 11.42 -1.49 5.12
N GLY A 13 11.12 -0.24 4.80
CA GLY A 13 10.06 0.12 3.87
C GLY A 13 10.34 -0.40 2.48
N ILE A 14 11.57 -0.23 1.99
CA ILE A 14 11.96 -0.72 0.68
C ILE A 14 11.87 -2.25 0.62
N ASN A 15 12.30 -2.94 1.68
CA ASN A 15 12.22 -4.40 1.72
C ASN A 15 10.77 -4.87 1.74
N ALA A 16 9.89 -4.15 2.42
CA ALA A 16 8.47 -4.48 2.43
C ALA A 16 7.84 -4.31 1.05
N GLU A 17 8.19 -3.24 0.35
CA GLU A 17 7.72 -3.01 -1.02
C GLU A 17 8.22 -4.10 -1.96
N ARG A 18 9.47 -4.52 -1.80
CA ARG A 18 10.02 -5.62 -2.60
C ARG A 18 9.31 -6.94 -2.32
N GLU A 19 8.99 -7.19 -1.06
CA GLU A 19 8.22 -8.38 -0.70
C GLU A 19 6.88 -8.36 -1.42
N LEU A 20 6.23 -7.21 -1.46
CA LEU A 20 4.96 -7.06 -2.12
C LEU A 20 5.07 -7.33 -3.63
N VAL A 21 6.12 -6.84 -4.27
CA VAL A 21 6.39 -7.11 -5.68
C VAL A 21 6.52 -8.62 -5.90
N HIS A 22 7.28 -9.32 -5.04
CA HIS A 22 7.44 -10.77 -5.16
C HIS A 22 6.11 -11.49 -5.02
N LEU A 23 5.24 -11.02 -4.12
CA LEU A 23 3.93 -11.63 -3.96
C LEU A 23 3.07 -11.50 -5.21
N PHE A 24 3.07 -10.33 -5.85
CA PHE A 24 2.35 -10.17 -7.11
C PHE A 24 2.86 -11.14 -8.17
N HIS A 25 4.19 -11.26 -8.30
CA HIS A 25 4.76 -12.17 -9.28
C HIS A 25 4.41 -13.62 -8.98
N LYS A 26 4.31 -13.98 -7.70
CA LYS A 26 3.94 -15.33 -7.31
C LYS A 26 2.52 -15.67 -7.80
N PHE A 27 1.66 -14.69 -7.92
CA PHE A 27 0.30 -14.89 -8.42
C PHE A 27 0.18 -14.67 -9.92
N GLY A 28 1.29 -14.56 -10.62
CA GLY A 28 1.27 -14.43 -12.08
C GLY A 28 1.09 -13.02 -12.61
N TRP A 29 1.21 -12.02 -11.75
CA TRP A 29 1.15 -10.63 -12.16
C TRP A 29 2.57 -10.11 -12.39
N SER A 30 2.69 -9.07 -13.21
CA SER A 30 3.93 -8.31 -13.30
C SER A 30 3.81 -7.14 -12.33
N ALA A 31 4.89 -6.84 -11.63
CA ALA A 31 4.88 -5.73 -10.69
C ALA A 31 6.24 -5.08 -10.63
N VAL A 32 6.26 -3.77 -10.39
CA VAL A 32 7.48 -3.00 -10.22
C VAL A 32 7.36 -2.09 -9.02
N ARG A 33 8.46 -1.89 -8.33
CA ARG A 33 8.56 -0.94 -7.24
C ARG A 33 9.07 0.37 -7.82
N ILE A 34 8.51 1.47 -7.41
CA ILE A 34 8.94 2.78 -7.89
C ILE A 34 9.84 3.40 -6.85
N ALA A 35 11.12 3.47 -7.16
CA ALA A 35 12.13 4.03 -6.27
C ALA A 35 11.90 5.53 -6.13
N GLY A 36 12.01 6.03 -4.89
CA GLY A 36 11.89 7.46 -4.64
C GLY A 36 10.49 8.01 -4.77
N SER A 37 9.45 7.15 -4.71
CA SER A 37 8.08 7.61 -4.86
C SER A 37 7.71 8.71 -3.87
N GLY A 38 8.24 8.62 -2.64
CA GLY A 38 7.95 9.60 -1.59
C GLY A 38 8.55 10.97 -1.81
N SER A 39 9.55 11.09 -2.69
CA SER A 39 10.16 12.38 -2.98
C SER A 39 9.90 12.83 -4.41
N SER A 40 8.97 12.19 -5.09
CA SER A 40 8.61 12.58 -6.44
C SER A 40 7.85 13.90 -6.45
N LYS A 41 8.10 14.71 -7.48
CA LYS A 41 7.41 15.94 -7.66
C LYS A 41 5.98 15.71 -8.10
N TYR A 42 5.71 14.59 -8.71
CA TYR A 42 4.39 14.24 -9.23
C TYR A 42 3.79 13.08 -8.42
N PRO A 43 2.45 12.95 -8.40
CA PRO A 43 1.82 11.81 -7.73
C PRO A 43 2.42 10.50 -8.24
N CYS A 44 2.78 9.63 -7.33
CA CYS A 44 3.49 8.41 -7.69
C CYS A 44 3.22 7.31 -6.64
N PRO A 45 2.73 6.15 -7.04
CA PRO A 45 2.53 5.06 -6.08
C PRO A 45 3.84 4.36 -5.77
N ASP A 46 3.84 3.52 -4.74
CA ASP A 46 5.03 2.76 -4.38
C ASP A 46 5.23 1.54 -5.26
N VAL A 47 4.14 0.92 -5.70
CA VAL A 47 4.17 -0.29 -6.52
C VAL A 47 3.10 -0.19 -7.61
N LEU A 48 3.47 -0.64 -8.81
CA LEU A 48 2.52 -0.80 -9.90
C LEU A 48 2.48 -2.27 -10.26
N ALA A 49 1.29 -2.82 -10.44
CA ALA A 49 1.13 -4.22 -10.79
C ALA A 49 0.04 -4.37 -11.87
N GLY A 50 0.22 -5.35 -12.73
CA GLY A 50 -0.77 -5.63 -13.76
C GLY A 50 -0.71 -7.08 -14.21
N ASN A 51 -1.82 -7.58 -14.75
CA ASN A 51 -1.92 -8.95 -15.25
C ASN A 51 -2.39 -9.02 -16.71
N GLY A 52 -2.41 -7.88 -17.38
CA GLY A 52 -2.91 -7.81 -18.76
C GLY A 52 -4.36 -7.35 -18.84
N PHE A 53 -5.13 -7.55 -17.79
CA PHE A 53 -6.54 -7.16 -17.74
C PHE A 53 -6.78 -6.10 -16.67
N ARG A 54 -6.13 -6.24 -15.53
CA ARG A 54 -6.24 -5.29 -14.42
C ARG A 54 -4.91 -4.62 -14.19
N ARG A 55 -4.93 -3.37 -13.75
CA ARG A 55 -3.75 -2.62 -13.37
C ARG A 55 -4.03 -2.00 -12.02
N ILE A 56 -3.09 -2.13 -11.11
CA ILE A 56 -3.23 -1.69 -9.71
C ILE A 56 -2.08 -0.79 -9.34
N ALA A 57 -2.39 0.37 -8.75
CA ALA A 57 -1.40 1.24 -8.12
C ALA A 57 -1.54 1.07 -6.61
N VAL A 58 -0.45 0.81 -5.94
CA VAL A 58 -0.44 0.52 -4.51
C VAL A 58 0.41 1.51 -3.74
N GLU A 59 -0.19 2.06 -2.69
CA GLU A 59 0.53 2.81 -1.68
C GLU A 59 0.79 1.81 -0.56
N ALA A 60 2.04 1.50 -0.28
CA ALA A 60 2.40 0.44 0.67
C ALA A 60 2.98 1.02 1.96
N LYS A 61 2.51 0.51 3.09
CA LYS A 61 2.99 0.94 4.40
C LYS A 61 3.26 -0.26 5.29
N LEU A 62 4.46 -0.29 5.87
CA LEU A 62 4.81 -1.22 6.92
C LEU A 62 4.75 -0.44 8.21
N ILE A 63 3.89 -0.82 9.14
CA ILE A 63 3.71 -0.06 10.37
C ILE A 63 3.90 -0.93 11.60
N SER A 64 4.23 -0.29 12.71
CA SER A 64 4.45 -1.00 13.98
C SER A 64 3.33 -0.78 14.98
N LYS A 65 2.35 0.02 14.61
CA LYS A 65 1.20 0.33 15.47
C LYS A 65 -0.08 -0.18 14.85
N PRO A 66 -1.16 -0.29 15.63
CA PRO A 66 -2.40 -0.84 15.09
C PRO A 66 -3.20 0.10 14.19
N ARG A 67 -2.73 1.33 14.01
CA ARG A 67 -3.42 2.31 13.16
C ARG A 67 -2.43 3.09 12.33
N LYS A 68 -2.86 3.47 11.15
CA LYS A 68 -2.12 4.36 10.27
C LYS A 68 -3.05 5.47 9.79
N TYR A 69 -2.59 6.71 9.95
CA TYR A 69 -3.32 7.87 9.47
C TYR A 69 -2.72 8.33 8.16
N PHE A 70 -3.60 8.60 7.20
CA PHE A 70 -3.22 9.15 5.91
C PHE A 70 -3.81 10.53 5.78
N SER A 71 -3.05 11.49 5.29
CA SER A 71 -3.59 12.81 5.03
C SER A 71 -4.54 12.75 3.84
N GLN A 72 -5.40 13.74 3.73
CA GLN A 72 -6.27 13.84 2.56
C GLN A 72 -5.44 13.97 1.29
N GLU A 73 -4.31 14.68 1.38
CA GLU A 73 -3.42 14.82 0.24
C GLU A 73 -2.85 13.49 -0.22
N ASP A 74 -2.43 12.62 0.71
CA ASP A 74 -1.89 11.31 0.36
C ASP A 74 -2.91 10.49 -0.43
N VAL A 75 -4.15 10.50 0.01
CA VAL A 75 -5.22 9.73 -0.64
C VAL A 75 -5.56 10.35 -2.00
N GLU A 76 -5.61 11.67 -2.07
CA GLU A 76 -5.89 12.36 -3.33
C GLU A 76 -4.82 12.11 -4.36
N GLN A 77 -3.55 12.09 -3.95
CA GLN A 77 -2.46 11.82 -4.87
C GLN A 77 -2.55 10.42 -5.46
N LEU A 78 -2.91 9.44 -4.64
CA LEU A 78 -3.09 8.08 -5.13
C LEU A 78 -4.25 8.01 -6.12
N TYR A 79 -5.35 8.67 -5.83
CA TYR A 79 -6.49 8.72 -6.76
C TYR A 79 -6.13 9.44 -8.06
N THR A 80 -5.45 10.57 -7.95
CA THR A 80 -5.05 11.35 -9.13
C THR A 80 -4.18 10.52 -10.06
N PHE A 81 -3.17 9.86 -9.50
CA PHE A 81 -2.33 8.99 -10.29
C PHE A 81 -3.14 7.88 -10.94
N SER A 82 -3.95 7.20 -10.14
CA SER A 82 -4.68 6.02 -10.60
C SER A 82 -5.69 6.36 -11.69
N LYS A 83 -6.38 7.47 -11.53
CA LYS A 83 -7.37 7.89 -12.50
C LYS A 83 -6.72 8.27 -13.83
N THR A 84 -5.63 9.03 -13.76
CA THR A 84 -4.94 9.49 -14.96
C THR A 84 -4.23 8.35 -15.68
N PHE A 85 -3.60 7.44 -14.91
CA PHE A 85 -2.88 6.33 -15.46
C PHE A 85 -3.82 5.23 -15.97
N GLY A 86 -5.02 5.14 -15.43
CA GLY A 86 -5.98 4.11 -15.83
C GLY A 86 -5.84 2.82 -15.03
N CYS A 87 -5.70 2.91 -13.72
CA CYS A 87 -5.57 1.74 -12.86
C CYS A 87 -6.39 1.88 -11.59
N GLU A 88 -6.48 0.78 -10.83
CA GLU A 88 -7.15 0.74 -9.54
C GLU A 88 -6.23 1.33 -8.47
N ALA A 89 -6.80 1.98 -7.49
CA ALA A 89 -6.04 2.51 -6.35
C ALA A 89 -6.24 1.62 -5.14
N TRP A 90 -5.13 1.15 -4.56
CA TRP A 90 -5.19 0.32 -3.35
C TRP A 90 -4.15 0.76 -2.35
N ILE A 91 -4.48 0.63 -1.06
CA ILE A 91 -3.56 0.88 0.03
C ILE A 91 -3.26 -0.47 0.66
N ALA A 92 -1.99 -0.83 0.69
CA ALA A 92 -1.53 -2.08 1.30
C ALA A 92 -0.83 -1.77 2.61
N ILE A 93 -1.28 -2.38 3.69
CA ILE A 93 -0.68 -2.17 5.00
C ILE A 93 -0.30 -3.50 5.61
N LYS A 94 0.92 -3.57 6.11
CA LYS A 94 1.35 -4.71 6.89
C LYS A 94 1.40 -4.26 8.34
N PHE A 95 0.38 -4.66 9.10
CA PHE A 95 0.30 -4.37 10.53
C PHE A 95 1.17 -5.36 11.30
N PRO A 96 1.45 -5.10 12.59
CA PRO A 96 2.20 -6.05 13.39
C PRO A 96 1.53 -7.41 13.38
N ASP A 97 2.31 -8.45 13.14
CA ASP A 97 1.86 -9.84 13.19
C ASP A 97 0.73 -10.20 12.21
N THR A 98 0.62 -9.47 11.11
CA THR A 98 -0.37 -9.81 10.08
C THR A 98 0.32 -9.96 8.73
N SER A 99 -0.39 -10.53 7.78
CA SER A 99 0.01 -10.48 6.40
C SER A 99 -0.46 -9.14 5.81
N TRP A 100 -0.15 -8.89 4.55
CA TRP A 100 -0.58 -7.67 3.89
C TRP A 100 -2.10 -7.58 3.82
N ALA A 101 -2.63 -6.43 4.24
CA ALA A 101 -4.06 -6.12 4.16
C ALA A 101 -4.25 -5.04 3.11
N PHE A 102 -5.15 -5.26 2.17
CA PHE A 102 -5.39 -4.33 1.06
C PHE A 102 -6.72 -3.62 1.27
N PHE A 103 -6.67 -2.30 1.36
CA PHE A 103 -7.84 -1.46 1.56
C PHE A 103 -8.15 -0.67 0.31
N ASN A 104 -9.41 -0.68 -0.10
CA ASN A 104 -9.86 0.31 -1.05
C ASN A 104 -9.82 1.64 -0.30
N PRO A 105 -9.23 2.70 -0.84
CA PRO A 105 -9.17 3.98 -0.12
C PRO A 105 -10.55 4.48 0.35
N GLU A 106 -11.61 4.11 -0.35
CA GLU A 106 -12.96 4.52 0.06
C GLU A 106 -13.44 3.84 1.33
N ASP A 107 -12.80 2.73 1.72
CA ASP A 107 -13.16 2.00 2.93
C ASP A 107 -12.43 2.46 4.18
N LEU A 108 -11.54 3.44 4.04
CA LEU A 108 -10.86 3.99 5.20
C LEU A 108 -11.82 4.86 5.98
N GLU A 109 -11.63 4.87 7.31
CA GLU A 109 -12.47 5.69 8.16
C GLU A 109 -12.06 7.16 8.00
N GLU A 110 -12.99 8.01 7.67
CA GLU A 110 -12.69 9.42 7.49
C GLU A 110 -12.90 10.18 8.79
N THR A 111 -11.90 10.99 9.15
CA THR A 111 -12.01 11.88 10.30
C THR A 111 -12.02 13.32 9.78
N ALA A 112 -12.08 14.30 10.67
CA ALA A 112 -12.09 15.70 10.26
C ALA A 112 -10.88 16.12 9.44
N SER A 113 -9.73 15.49 9.66
CA SER A 113 -8.48 15.89 9.01
C SER A 113 -7.70 14.77 8.37
N ALA A 114 -8.19 13.55 8.42
CA ALA A 114 -7.40 12.41 7.93
C ALA A 114 -8.27 11.22 7.56
N PHE A 115 -7.63 10.23 6.95
CA PHE A 115 -8.22 8.91 6.73
C PHE A 115 -7.46 7.92 7.61
N VAL A 116 -8.16 6.95 8.16
CA VAL A 116 -7.56 6.01 9.10
C VAL A 116 -7.78 4.57 8.66
N ALA A 117 -6.70 3.80 8.64
CA ALA A 117 -6.77 2.36 8.50
C ALA A 117 -6.33 1.75 9.82
N SER A 118 -7.10 0.82 10.36
CA SER A 118 -6.75 0.18 11.62
C SER A 118 -6.79 -1.34 11.49
N LYS A 119 -6.06 -1.99 12.39
CA LYS A 119 -6.01 -3.45 12.43
C LYS A 119 -7.40 -4.04 12.65
N ASP A 120 -8.25 -3.34 13.38
CA ASP A 120 -9.61 -3.79 13.64
C ASP A 120 -10.47 -3.85 12.39
N MET A 121 -10.09 -3.14 11.33
CA MET A 121 -10.86 -3.11 10.08
C MET A 121 -10.53 -4.26 9.15
N ILE A 122 -9.48 -5.04 9.46
CA ILE A 122 -8.97 -6.03 8.51
C ILE A 122 -10.04 -7.03 8.08
N GLU A 123 -10.72 -7.63 9.03
CA GLU A 123 -11.69 -8.69 8.71
C GLU A 123 -12.90 -8.19 7.96
N ILE A 124 -13.27 -6.95 8.19
CA ILE A 124 -14.51 -6.40 7.62
C ILE A 124 -14.27 -5.68 6.30
N LYS A 125 -13.18 -4.95 6.19
CA LYS A 125 -12.99 -4.04 5.05
C LYS A 125 -11.78 -4.35 4.19
N ALA A 126 -10.78 -5.05 4.71
CA ALA A 126 -9.57 -5.32 3.93
C ALA A 126 -9.67 -6.63 3.18
N LEU A 127 -8.94 -6.71 2.08
CA LEU A 127 -8.78 -7.95 1.32
C LEU A 127 -7.40 -8.52 1.59
N THR A 128 -7.29 -9.83 1.55
CA THR A 128 -5.98 -10.49 1.48
C THR A 128 -5.48 -10.37 0.05
N ILE A 129 -4.21 -10.70 -0.19
CA ILE A 129 -3.71 -10.66 -1.56
C ILE A 129 -4.45 -11.66 -2.45
N ASN A 130 -4.80 -12.83 -1.91
CA ASN A 130 -5.57 -13.79 -2.68
C ASN A 130 -6.92 -13.22 -3.09
N GLU A 131 -7.60 -12.60 -2.15
CA GLU A 131 -8.90 -11.98 -2.43
C GLU A 131 -8.77 -10.84 -3.44
N LEU A 132 -7.75 -10.01 -3.29
CA LEU A 132 -7.54 -8.90 -4.20
C LEU A 132 -7.33 -9.38 -5.63
N LEU A 133 -6.50 -10.40 -5.82
CA LEU A 133 -6.09 -10.83 -7.15
C LEU A 133 -7.04 -11.81 -7.80
N GLU A 134 -7.92 -12.42 -7.03
CA GLU A 134 -8.90 -13.33 -7.59
C GLU A 134 -10.22 -12.65 -7.93
N VAL A 135 -10.46 -11.47 -7.41
CA VAL A 135 -11.68 -10.74 -7.69
C VAL A 135 -11.57 -10.13 -9.06
N GLY A 136 -12.48 -10.35 -9.86
CA GLY A 136 -12.50 -9.67 -11.13
C GLY A 136 -12.56 -10.37 -12.33
#